data_1cc3728afcf1be99d18399decf40bbf6
#
_entry.id   1cc3728afcf1be99d18399decf40bbf6
#
_cell.length_a   1.000
_cell.length_b   1.000
_cell.length_c   1.000
_cell.angle_alpha   90.00
_cell.angle_beta   90.00
_cell.angle_gamma   90.00
#
_symmetry.space_group_name_H-M   'P 1'
#
loop_
_entity.id
_entity.type
_entity.pdbx_description
1 polymer ?
#
loop_
_entity_poly.entity_id
_entity_poly.type
_entity_poly.pdbx_seq_one_letter_code
_entity_poly.pdbx_strand_id
1 'polypeptide(L)'
;MNRNIVLKALVLGVTLFSAGLASGQKYFGPKCLGLYCVDRDTRVSDVLKKLGPAPARSSEFAPYCYESPEQRVFLYLRSAEAVPPTVDAILLSDFPICTNMPVAFAKDELNGWKTPQGIGLGSSEQDVLNAYGKPSREEKIDSRTYKELIKGYKKGDPLPDGGEKELVYGAGGTAGDLSLSRFGVRKGKVSYIWLSYSD
;
A
#
# COMPACT_ATOMS: atom_id res chain seq x y z
N MET A 1 75.70 -14.00 -20.80
CA MET A 1 74.60 -14.88 -21.23
C MET A 1 73.59 -14.93 -20.07
N ASN A 2 72.54 -14.09 -20.09
CA ASN A 2 71.53 -14.07 -19.07
C ASN A 2 70.19 -14.49 -19.71
N ARG A 3 69.66 -15.61 -19.26
CA ARG A 3 68.32 -16.10 -19.65
C ARG A 3 67.33 -15.64 -18.61
N ASN A 4 66.52 -14.65 -18.98
CA ASN A 4 65.35 -14.24 -18.20
C ASN A 4 64.18 -15.21 -18.47
N ILE A 5 63.81 -15.98 -17.48
CA ILE A 5 62.61 -16.83 -17.46
C ILE A 5 61.49 -15.97 -16.94
N VAL A 6 60.54 -15.59 -17.84
CA VAL A 6 59.31 -14.91 -17.48
C VAL A 6 58.28 -15.97 -17.06
N LEU A 7 58.01 -16.02 -15.76
CA LEU A 7 56.96 -16.88 -15.17
C LEU A 7 55.60 -16.19 -15.39
N LYS A 8 54.78 -16.68 -16.33
CA LYS A 8 53.39 -16.25 -16.48
C LYS A 8 52.52 -16.95 -15.43
N ALA A 9 52.13 -16.23 -14.40
CA ALA A 9 51.16 -16.70 -13.44
C ALA A 9 49.75 -16.64 -14.09
N LEU A 10 49.19 -17.84 -14.28
CA LEU A 10 47.80 -18.02 -14.74
C LEU A 10 46.89 -17.89 -13.52
N VAL A 11 46.22 -16.74 -13.37
CA VAL A 11 45.22 -16.56 -12.32
C VAL A 11 43.91 -17.17 -12.82
N LEU A 12 43.58 -18.38 -12.39
CA LEU A 12 42.26 -18.97 -12.55
C LEU A 12 41.29 -18.26 -11.59
N GLY A 13 40.47 -17.35 -12.11
CA GLY A 13 39.37 -16.79 -11.39
C GLY A 13 38.23 -17.80 -11.23
N VAL A 14 38.15 -18.40 -10.05
CA VAL A 14 36.97 -19.22 -9.67
C VAL A 14 35.85 -18.26 -9.30
N THR A 15 34.97 -17.98 -10.24
CA THR A 15 33.69 -17.33 -9.94
C THR A 15 32.79 -18.33 -9.22
N LEU A 16 32.77 -18.25 -7.91
CA LEU A 16 31.75 -18.90 -7.08
C LEU A 16 30.39 -18.27 -7.39
N PHE A 17 29.62 -18.90 -8.27
CA PHE A 17 28.18 -18.68 -8.37
C PHE A 17 27.56 -19.17 -7.06
N SER A 18 27.41 -18.28 -6.10
CA SER A 18 26.51 -18.49 -4.98
C SER A 18 25.08 -18.55 -5.54
N ALA A 19 24.64 -19.77 -5.87
CA ALA A 19 23.24 -20.06 -6.04
C ALA A 19 22.57 -19.78 -4.68
N GLY A 20 22.08 -18.55 -4.51
CA GLY A 20 21.26 -18.20 -3.37
C GLY A 20 20.06 -19.13 -3.37
N LEU A 21 20.03 -20.03 -2.39
CA LEU A 21 18.82 -20.77 -2.04
C LEU A 21 17.73 -19.74 -1.82
N ALA A 22 16.84 -19.59 -2.79
CA ALA A 22 15.60 -18.86 -2.64
C ALA A 22 14.78 -19.64 -1.60
N SER A 23 15.11 -19.43 -0.31
CA SER A 23 14.21 -19.78 0.77
C SER A 23 12.92 -19.04 0.45
N GLY A 24 11.81 -19.79 0.30
CA GLY A 24 10.50 -19.24 -0.03
C GLY A 24 10.06 -18.25 1.06
N GLN A 25 10.58 -17.04 0.97
CA GLN A 25 10.14 -15.93 1.78
C GLN A 25 8.68 -15.67 1.41
N LYS A 26 7.77 -16.01 2.32
CA LYS A 26 6.40 -15.53 2.26
C LYS A 26 6.51 -14.00 2.33
N TYR A 27 6.40 -13.35 1.20
CA TYR A 27 6.40 -11.90 1.14
C TYR A 27 5.05 -11.42 1.69
N PHE A 28 5.12 -10.89 2.91
CA PHE A 28 4.02 -10.15 3.48
C PHE A 28 3.96 -8.78 2.80
N GLY A 29 2.77 -8.34 2.44
CA GLY A 29 2.57 -6.99 1.95
C GLY A 29 2.92 -5.95 3.03
N PRO A 30 3.02 -4.67 2.66
CA PRO A 30 3.28 -3.60 3.61
C PRO A 30 2.13 -3.48 4.60
N LYS A 31 2.47 -3.16 5.85
CA LYS A 31 1.51 -2.78 6.87
C LYS A 31 1.44 -1.26 7.07
N CYS A 32 2.39 -0.53 6.50
CA CYS A 32 2.54 0.90 6.71
C CYS A 32 2.47 1.69 5.40
N LEU A 33 1.93 2.89 5.48
CA LEU A 33 1.89 3.88 4.40
C LEU A 33 2.23 5.25 4.99
N GLY A 34 3.27 5.89 4.45
CA GLY A 34 3.86 7.06 5.10
C GLY A 34 4.41 6.70 6.47
N LEU A 35 4.02 7.45 7.48
CA LEU A 35 4.43 7.24 8.87
C LEU A 35 3.45 6.36 9.67
N TYR A 36 2.42 5.85 9.06
CA TYR A 36 1.32 5.18 9.76
C TYR A 36 1.14 3.74 9.31
N CYS A 37 0.92 2.88 10.28
CA CYS A 37 0.72 1.46 10.07
C CYS A 37 -0.71 1.06 10.43
N VAL A 38 -1.23 0.03 9.77
CA VAL A 38 -2.46 -0.64 10.18
C VAL A 38 -2.08 -1.72 11.17
N ASP A 39 -2.23 -1.41 12.44
CA ASP A 39 -1.87 -2.27 13.57
C ASP A 39 -2.59 -1.83 14.85
N ARG A 40 -2.30 -2.53 15.95
CA ARG A 40 -2.89 -2.23 17.27
C ARG A 40 -2.27 -1.00 17.96
N ASP A 41 -1.16 -0.48 17.45
CA ASP A 41 -0.38 0.56 18.13
C ASP A 41 -0.62 1.94 17.51
N THR A 42 -0.96 2.02 16.22
CA THR A 42 -1.20 3.28 15.54
C THR A 42 -2.52 3.90 15.97
N ARG A 43 -2.43 4.97 16.77
CA ARG A 43 -3.60 5.69 17.27
C ARG A 43 -4.19 6.60 16.22
N VAL A 44 -5.50 6.57 16.08
CA VAL A 44 -6.24 7.50 15.20
C VAL A 44 -5.91 8.95 15.54
N SER A 45 -5.82 9.29 16.84
CA SER A 45 -5.50 10.67 17.28
C SER A 45 -4.16 11.18 16.76
N ASP A 46 -3.16 10.30 16.61
CA ASP A 46 -1.83 10.70 16.14
C ASP A 46 -1.79 10.93 14.64
N VAL A 47 -2.58 10.15 13.89
CA VAL A 47 -2.79 10.38 12.47
C VAL A 47 -3.52 11.71 12.23
N LEU A 48 -4.61 11.96 12.97
CA LEU A 48 -5.39 13.19 12.83
C LEU A 48 -4.60 14.45 13.17
N LYS A 49 -3.70 14.42 14.15
CA LYS A 49 -2.81 15.56 14.47
C LYS A 49 -2.00 16.00 13.25
N LYS A 50 -1.58 15.07 12.42
CA LYS A 50 -0.80 15.34 11.20
C LYS A 50 -1.68 15.79 10.05
N LEU A 51 -2.77 15.05 9.81
CA LEU A 51 -3.69 15.34 8.70
C LEU A 51 -4.46 16.65 8.88
N GLY A 52 -4.58 17.15 10.10
CA GLY A 52 -5.35 18.35 10.40
C GLY A 52 -6.74 18.05 10.95
N PRO A 53 -7.66 19.04 10.92
CA PRO A 53 -8.99 18.87 11.50
C PRO A 53 -9.71 17.67 10.94
N ALA A 54 -10.28 16.85 11.82
CA ALA A 54 -11.08 15.72 11.41
C ALA A 54 -12.36 16.19 10.68
N PRO A 55 -12.77 15.52 9.60
CA PRO A 55 -14.04 15.79 8.97
C PRO A 55 -15.20 15.46 9.92
N ALA A 56 -16.35 16.10 9.73
CA ALA A 56 -17.57 15.75 10.45
C ALA A 56 -17.90 14.26 10.18
N ARG A 57 -18.33 13.55 11.21
CA ARG A 57 -18.62 12.13 11.11
C ARG A 57 -20.09 11.85 11.41
N SER A 58 -20.65 10.89 10.69
CA SER A 58 -22.05 10.47 10.90
C SER A 58 -22.21 9.61 12.17
N SER A 59 -21.15 8.98 12.62
CA SER A 59 -21.11 8.18 13.85
C SER A 59 -19.66 8.08 14.37
N GLU A 60 -19.48 7.59 15.58
CA GLU A 60 -18.17 7.37 16.18
C GLU A 60 -17.30 6.41 15.35
N PHE A 61 -17.92 5.43 14.69
CA PHE A 61 -17.24 4.44 13.86
C PHE A 61 -17.17 4.81 12.36
N ALA A 62 -17.73 5.98 11.98
CA ALA A 62 -17.62 6.42 10.61
C ALA A 62 -16.15 6.71 10.25
N PRO A 63 -15.73 6.37 9.03
CA PRO A 63 -14.36 6.60 8.60
C PRO A 63 -14.04 8.09 8.49
N TYR A 64 -12.76 8.39 8.46
CA TYR A 64 -12.23 9.72 8.18
C TYR A 64 -11.83 9.79 6.71
N CYS A 65 -12.33 10.79 6.02
CA CYS A 65 -12.03 11.04 4.62
C CYS A 65 -11.28 12.36 4.46
N TYR A 66 -10.15 12.30 3.78
CA TYR A 66 -9.34 13.47 3.48
C TYR A 66 -9.06 13.52 1.98
N GLU A 67 -8.84 14.72 1.48
CA GLU A 67 -8.34 14.93 0.12
C GLU A 67 -7.22 15.95 0.10
N SER A 68 -6.36 15.82 -0.89
CA SER A 68 -5.41 16.83 -1.30
C SER A 68 -5.84 17.35 -2.68
N PRO A 69 -6.61 18.44 -2.77
CA PRO A 69 -7.21 18.89 -4.03
C PRO A 69 -6.18 19.27 -5.08
N GLU A 70 -5.05 19.83 -4.68
CA GLU A 70 -3.96 20.18 -5.59
C GLU A 70 -3.33 18.95 -6.25
N GLN A 71 -3.26 17.85 -5.53
CA GLN A 71 -2.64 16.60 -5.98
C GLN A 71 -3.67 15.58 -6.47
N ARG A 72 -4.97 15.84 -6.25
CA ARG A 72 -6.07 14.91 -6.54
C ARG A 72 -5.86 13.54 -5.91
N VAL A 73 -5.37 13.53 -4.67
CA VAL A 73 -5.15 12.33 -3.86
C VAL A 73 -6.17 12.30 -2.74
N PHE A 74 -6.73 11.12 -2.50
CA PHE A 74 -7.76 10.88 -1.51
C PHE A 74 -7.27 9.87 -0.48
N LEU A 75 -7.59 10.09 0.77
CA LEU A 75 -7.26 9.23 1.88
C LEU A 75 -8.51 8.87 2.68
N TYR A 76 -8.70 7.59 2.89
CA TYR A 76 -9.71 7.03 3.77
C TYR A 76 -9.01 6.31 4.92
N LEU A 77 -9.44 6.61 6.14
CA LEU A 77 -8.97 5.96 7.35
C LEU A 77 -10.16 5.32 8.07
N ARG A 78 -10.05 4.05 8.40
CA ARG A 78 -10.99 3.35 9.27
C ARG A 78 -10.35 3.13 10.62
N SER A 79 -11.15 3.21 11.68
CA SER A 79 -10.74 2.92 13.05
C SER A 79 -11.36 1.64 13.54
N ALA A 80 -10.57 0.82 14.23
CA ALA A 80 -11.09 -0.29 15.01
C ALA A 80 -11.89 0.23 16.23
N GLU A 81 -12.84 -0.56 16.69
CA GLU A 81 -13.64 -0.30 17.90
C GLU A 81 -12.83 -0.52 19.20
N ALA A 82 -11.54 -0.20 19.16
CA ALA A 82 -10.65 -0.31 20.32
C ALA A 82 -10.73 0.96 21.19
N VAL A 83 -10.35 0.85 22.44
CA VAL A 83 -10.25 1.97 23.38
C VAL A 83 -8.80 2.09 23.88
N PRO A 84 -8.05 3.13 23.46
CA PRO A 84 -8.40 4.16 22.47
C PRO A 84 -8.39 3.66 21.02
N PRO A 85 -9.11 4.33 20.09
CA PRO A 85 -9.24 3.89 18.70
C PRO A 85 -7.90 3.79 17.97
N THR A 86 -7.70 2.69 17.26
CA THR A 86 -6.52 2.43 16.41
C THR A 86 -6.89 2.40 14.94
N VAL A 87 -5.93 2.55 14.06
CA VAL A 87 -6.15 2.51 12.61
C VAL A 87 -6.12 1.06 12.13
N ASP A 88 -7.24 0.57 11.63
CA ASP A 88 -7.36 -0.79 11.10
C ASP A 88 -7.42 -0.86 9.58
N ALA A 89 -7.64 0.27 8.90
CA ALA A 89 -7.50 0.34 7.45
C ALA A 89 -7.08 1.74 6.97
N ILE A 90 -6.23 1.76 5.96
CA ILE A 90 -5.81 2.93 5.21
C ILE A 90 -6.03 2.65 3.73
N LEU A 91 -6.72 3.56 3.04
CA LEU A 91 -6.84 3.53 1.58
C LEU A 91 -6.41 4.88 1.02
N LEU A 92 -5.36 4.88 0.21
CA LEU A 92 -4.86 6.02 -0.54
C LEU A 92 -5.17 5.81 -2.02
N SER A 93 -5.69 6.82 -2.73
CA SER A 93 -6.01 6.67 -4.15
C SER A 93 -5.85 7.98 -4.94
N ASP A 94 -5.68 7.86 -6.26
CA ASP A 94 -5.67 8.95 -7.22
C ASP A 94 -7.07 9.23 -7.82
N PHE A 95 -8.12 8.64 -7.24
CA PHE A 95 -9.52 8.87 -7.60
C PHE A 95 -10.39 9.02 -6.36
N PRO A 96 -11.55 9.69 -6.46
CA PRO A 96 -12.44 9.90 -5.31
C PRO A 96 -12.91 8.57 -4.70
N ILE A 97 -12.63 8.37 -3.41
CA ILE A 97 -13.01 7.18 -2.65
C ILE A 97 -14.04 7.47 -1.56
N CYS A 98 -14.29 8.75 -1.28
CA CYS A 98 -15.27 9.21 -0.30
C CYS A 98 -16.38 9.96 -1.01
N THR A 99 -17.40 9.25 -1.50
CA THR A 99 -18.57 9.85 -2.11
C THR A 99 -19.69 9.96 -1.09
N ASN A 100 -20.46 11.06 -1.16
CA ASN A 100 -21.57 11.32 -0.23
C ASN A 100 -21.19 11.29 1.26
N MET A 101 -19.96 11.59 1.58
CA MET A 101 -19.42 11.67 2.94
C MET A 101 -18.71 13.00 3.14
N PRO A 102 -18.68 13.54 4.36
CA PRO A 102 -17.85 14.71 4.66
C PRO A 102 -16.36 14.40 4.40
N VAL A 103 -15.70 15.31 3.72
CA VAL A 103 -14.27 15.25 3.41
C VAL A 103 -13.59 16.48 3.99
N ALA A 104 -12.42 16.29 4.58
CA ALA A 104 -11.56 17.39 5.03
C ALA A 104 -10.34 17.52 4.12
N PHE A 105 -9.75 18.72 4.09
CA PHE A 105 -8.48 18.92 3.40
C PHE A 105 -7.33 18.46 4.28
N ALA A 106 -6.50 17.57 3.73
CA ALA A 106 -5.29 17.15 4.42
C ALA A 106 -4.26 18.27 4.43
N LYS A 107 -3.63 18.48 5.59
CA LYS A 107 -2.47 19.38 5.72
C LYS A 107 -1.18 18.75 5.23
N ASP A 108 -1.11 17.42 5.25
CA ASP A 108 0.04 16.64 4.83
C ASP A 108 -0.02 16.36 3.32
N GLU A 109 1.14 16.25 2.70
CA GLU A 109 1.26 15.92 1.27
C GLU A 109 0.99 14.43 1.05
N LEU A 110 -0.27 14.06 0.85
CA LEU A 110 -0.69 12.66 0.68
C LEU A 110 0.01 11.97 -0.49
N ASN A 111 0.37 12.72 -1.55
CA ASN A 111 1.08 12.16 -2.70
C ASN A 111 2.50 11.66 -2.36
N GLY A 112 3.09 12.17 -1.28
CA GLY A 112 4.38 11.71 -0.76
C GLY A 112 4.29 10.41 0.06
N TRP A 113 3.09 9.92 0.34
CA TRP A 113 2.91 8.73 1.15
C TRP A 113 3.31 7.48 0.38
N LYS A 114 4.28 6.77 0.94
CA LYS A 114 4.84 5.55 0.38
C LYS A 114 4.93 4.46 1.43
N THR A 115 4.92 3.23 0.98
CA THR A 115 5.25 2.09 1.84
C THR A 115 6.73 2.14 2.25
N PRO A 116 7.16 1.39 3.27
CA PRO A 116 8.56 1.32 3.68
C PRO A 116 9.52 0.94 2.54
N GLN A 117 9.04 0.21 1.52
CA GLN A 117 9.80 -0.16 0.33
C GLN A 117 9.73 0.89 -0.79
N GLY A 118 9.18 2.07 -0.51
CA GLY A 118 9.14 3.19 -1.45
C GLY A 118 8.00 3.16 -2.48
N ILE A 119 7.06 2.23 -2.37
CA ILE A 119 5.91 2.14 -3.29
C ILE A 119 4.84 3.15 -2.88
N GLY A 120 4.43 3.98 -3.83
CA GLY A 120 3.37 4.98 -3.70
C GLY A 120 2.48 5.04 -4.94
N LEU A 121 1.55 6.01 -4.97
CA LEU A 121 0.76 6.27 -6.17
C LEU A 121 1.68 6.61 -7.35
N GLY A 122 1.38 6.09 -8.54
CA GLY A 122 2.19 6.27 -9.73
C GLY A 122 3.42 5.36 -9.86
N SER A 123 3.80 4.60 -8.83
CA SER A 123 4.82 3.54 -8.94
C SER A 123 4.42 2.54 -10.01
N SER A 124 5.38 1.97 -10.73
CA SER A 124 5.07 0.94 -11.72
C SER A 124 4.67 -0.38 -11.04
N GLU A 125 3.91 -1.18 -11.76
CA GLU A 125 3.62 -2.56 -11.33
C GLU A 125 4.91 -3.35 -11.06
N GLN A 126 5.92 -3.15 -11.90
CA GLN A 126 7.21 -3.82 -11.75
C GLN A 126 7.91 -3.42 -10.45
N ASP A 127 7.78 -2.15 -10.01
CA ASP A 127 8.32 -1.70 -8.72
C ASP A 127 7.65 -2.45 -7.57
N VAL A 128 6.32 -2.67 -7.64
CA VAL A 128 5.58 -3.45 -6.64
C VAL A 128 6.09 -4.89 -6.60
N LEU A 129 6.24 -5.53 -7.77
CA LEU A 129 6.74 -6.91 -7.87
C LEU A 129 8.19 -7.02 -7.38
N ASN A 130 9.03 -6.03 -7.66
CA ASN A 130 10.41 -6.00 -7.18
C ASN A 130 10.48 -5.82 -5.65
N ALA A 131 9.58 -5.03 -5.08
CA ALA A 131 9.53 -4.74 -3.65
C ALA A 131 8.94 -5.89 -2.81
N TYR A 132 7.89 -6.54 -3.32
CA TYR A 132 7.09 -7.52 -2.55
C TYR A 132 7.05 -8.92 -3.16
N GLY A 133 7.70 -9.12 -4.32
CA GLY A 133 7.69 -10.39 -5.02
C GLY A 133 6.33 -10.70 -5.67
N LYS A 134 6.07 -11.98 -5.89
CA LYS A 134 4.82 -12.44 -6.49
C LYS A 134 3.65 -12.24 -5.52
N PRO A 135 2.55 -11.60 -5.95
CA PRO A 135 1.36 -11.45 -5.12
C PRO A 135 0.74 -12.81 -4.78
N SER A 136 0.03 -12.88 -3.66
CA SER A 136 -0.74 -14.07 -3.25
C SER A 136 -1.80 -14.40 -4.29
N ARG A 137 -2.39 -13.35 -4.88
CA ARG A 137 -3.35 -13.45 -5.98
C ARG A 137 -3.39 -12.15 -6.78
N GLU A 138 -3.76 -12.26 -8.04
CA GLU A 138 -4.11 -11.14 -8.90
C GLU A 138 -5.61 -11.19 -9.18
N GLU A 139 -6.29 -10.08 -9.00
CA GLU A 139 -7.73 -9.97 -9.23
C GLU A 139 -8.01 -8.89 -10.27
N LYS A 140 -8.96 -9.15 -11.16
CA LYS A 140 -9.44 -8.12 -12.07
C LYS A 140 -10.32 -7.16 -11.29
N ILE A 141 -10.07 -5.87 -11.44
CA ILE A 141 -10.91 -4.84 -10.86
C ILE A 141 -12.17 -4.70 -11.71
N ASP A 142 -13.30 -4.98 -11.11
CA ASP A 142 -14.61 -4.83 -11.71
C ASP A 142 -15.46 -3.77 -10.97
N SER A 143 -16.66 -3.57 -11.43
CA SER A 143 -17.59 -2.63 -10.81
C SER A 143 -17.92 -2.96 -9.35
N ARG A 144 -17.80 -4.22 -8.92
CA ARG A 144 -18.04 -4.63 -7.55
C ARG A 144 -16.87 -4.20 -6.66
N THR A 145 -15.63 -4.43 -7.10
CA THR A 145 -14.43 -3.96 -6.42
C THR A 145 -14.48 -2.45 -6.16
N TYR A 146 -14.88 -1.67 -7.20
CA TYR A 146 -15.03 -0.21 -7.00
C TYR A 146 -16.10 0.17 -5.99
N LYS A 147 -17.22 -0.53 -5.97
CA LYS A 147 -18.28 -0.29 -4.96
C LYS A 147 -17.80 -0.55 -3.54
N GLU A 148 -16.88 -1.50 -3.36
CA GLU A 148 -16.25 -1.77 -2.07
C GLU A 148 -15.23 -0.68 -1.69
N LEU A 149 -14.48 -0.17 -2.68
CA LEU A 149 -13.47 0.88 -2.47
C LEU A 149 -14.11 2.24 -2.22
N ILE A 150 -15.13 2.61 -3.00
CA ILE A 150 -15.79 3.92 -2.89
C ILE A 150 -16.77 3.91 -1.72
N LYS A 151 -16.36 4.54 -0.63
CA LYS A 151 -17.19 4.65 0.57
C LYS A 151 -18.31 5.67 0.35
N GLY A 152 -19.54 5.28 0.69
CA GLY A 152 -20.72 6.10 0.42
C GLY A 152 -21.27 5.96 -1.02
N TYR A 153 -20.77 5.02 -1.83
CA TYR A 153 -21.29 4.74 -3.16
C TYR A 153 -22.81 4.51 -3.16
N LYS A 154 -23.50 5.19 -4.06
CA LYS A 154 -24.92 4.96 -4.33
C LYS A 154 -25.11 4.39 -5.72
N LYS A 155 -26.13 3.57 -5.91
CA LYS A 155 -26.46 3.02 -7.23
C LYS A 155 -26.69 4.18 -8.24
N GLY A 156 -25.86 4.22 -9.29
CA GLY A 156 -25.90 5.28 -10.31
C GLY A 156 -24.77 6.29 -10.20
N ASP A 157 -23.99 6.32 -9.12
CA ASP A 157 -22.78 7.12 -9.07
C ASP A 157 -21.80 6.68 -10.16
N PRO A 158 -21.07 7.62 -10.80
CA PRO A 158 -20.07 7.25 -11.78
C PRO A 158 -18.96 6.45 -11.11
N LEU A 159 -18.62 5.34 -11.71
CA LEU A 159 -17.44 4.59 -11.29
C LEU A 159 -16.21 5.25 -11.89
N PRO A 160 -15.10 5.37 -11.15
CA PRO A 160 -13.85 5.85 -11.72
C PRO A 160 -13.42 4.95 -12.87
N ASP A 161 -12.78 5.56 -13.87
CA ASP A 161 -12.07 4.81 -14.93
C ASP A 161 -10.90 4.09 -14.26
N GLY A 162 -11.18 2.88 -13.89
CA GLY A 162 -10.48 2.21 -12.86
C GLY A 162 -9.28 1.39 -13.26
N GLY A 163 -8.69 0.78 -12.29
CA GLY A 163 -7.60 -0.15 -12.46
C GLY A 163 -7.98 -1.35 -13.32
N GLU A 164 -7.00 -1.93 -13.96
CA GLU A 164 -7.15 -3.15 -14.76
C GLU A 164 -7.12 -4.38 -13.85
N LYS A 165 -6.30 -4.31 -12.80
CA LYS A 165 -6.10 -5.40 -11.85
C LYS A 165 -5.66 -4.93 -10.47
N GLU A 166 -5.78 -5.83 -9.52
CA GLU A 166 -5.33 -5.69 -8.15
C GLU A 166 -4.28 -6.75 -7.83
N LEU A 167 -3.15 -6.32 -7.28
CA LEU A 167 -2.12 -7.18 -6.73
C LEU A 167 -2.37 -7.31 -5.23
N VAL A 168 -2.69 -8.51 -4.78
CA VAL A 168 -3.07 -8.78 -3.39
C VAL A 168 -1.96 -9.53 -2.68
N TYR A 169 -1.52 -8.98 -1.56
CA TYR A 169 -0.55 -9.57 -0.66
C TYR A 169 -1.24 -9.83 0.68
N GLY A 170 -1.52 -11.08 0.97
CA GLY A 170 -2.13 -11.50 2.21
C GLY A 170 -1.14 -12.25 3.06
N ALA A 171 -1.07 -11.93 4.31
CA ALA A 171 -0.46 -12.79 5.29
C ALA A 171 -1.48 -13.83 5.73
N GLY A 172 -1.29 -15.08 5.30
CA GLY A 172 -1.73 -16.20 6.11
C GLY A 172 -0.86 -16.22 7.36
N GLY A 173 -1.12 -15.36 8.33
CA GLY A 173 -0.48 -15.40 9.63
C GLY A 173 -0.98 -16.60 10.42
N THR A 174 -0.18 -17.07 11.34
CA THR A 174 -0.64 -17.90 12.47
C THR A 174 -1.82 -17.19 13.12
N ALA A 175 -2.85 -17.93 13.50
CA ALA A 175 -4.13 -17.45 14.02
C ALA A 175 -4.03 -16.12 14.77
N GLY A 176 -4.65 -15.06 14.23
CA GLY A 176 -4.83 -13.78 14.90
C GLY A 176 -4.40 -12.51 14.15
N ASP A 177 -3.47 -12.57 13.20
CA ASP A 177 -2.95 -11.36 12.52
C ASP A 177 -3.16 -11.44 11.00
N LEU A 178 -4.35 -11.09 10.53
CA LEU A 178 -4.63 -11.01 9.09
C LEU A 178 -4.37 -9.58 8.60
N SER A 179 -3.18 -9.32 8.07
CA SER A 179 -2.94 -8.10 7.31
C SER A 179 -3.13 -8.35 5.82
N LEU A 180 -3.86 -7.48 5.17
CA LEU A 180 -4.11 -7.52 3.74
C LEU A 180 -3.61 -6.21 3.11
N SER A 181 -2.80 -6.35 2.07
CA SER A 181 -2.34 -5.22 1.28
C SER A 181 -2.75 -5.41 -0.16
N ARG A 182 -3.36 -4.39 -0.75
CA ARG A 182 -3.81 -4.41 -2.14
C ARG A 182 -3.27 -3.21 -2.88
N PHE A 183 -2.74 -3.43 -4.05
CA PHE A 183 -2.30 -2.39 -4.98
C PHE A 183 -3.15 -2.46 -6.23
N GLY A 184 -3.98 -1.45 -6.45
CA GLY A 184 -4.70 -1.31 -7.70
C GLY A 184 -3.79 -0.77 -8.78
N VAL A 185 -3.74 -1.43 -9.93
CA VAL A 185 -2.91 -1.06 -11.06
C VAL A 185 -3.79 -0.60 -12.22
N ARG A 186 -3.51 0.60 -12.73
CA ARG A 186 -4.15 1.21 -13.89
C ARG A 186 -3.09 1.66 -14.88
N LYS A 187 -3.15 1.18 -16.13
CA LYS A 187 -2.14 1.49 -17.16
C LYS A 187 -0.71 1.21 -16.67
N GLY A 188 -0.53 0.08 -15.98
CA GLY A 188 0.77 -0.34 -15.44
C GLY A 188 1.30 0.47 -14.25
N LYS A 189 0.49 1.35 -13.66
CA LYS A 189 0.86 2.18 -12.50
C LYS A 189 -0.11 2.01 -11.34
N VAL A 190 0.41 2.12 -10.13
CA VAL A 190 -0.37 2.08 -8.89
C VAL A 190 -1.32 3.28 -8.85
N SER A 191 -2.62 3.01 -8.79
CA SER A 191 -3.70 3.99 -8.70
C SER A 191 -4.33 4.04 -7.31
N TYR A 192 -4.19 2.99 -6.53
CA TYR A 192 -4.53 2.99 -5.11
C TYR A 192 -3.71 1.97 -4.32
N ILE A 193 -3.64 2.19 -3.02
CA ILE A 193 -3.02 1.31 -2.04
C ILE A 193 -4.00 1.14 -0.90
N TRP A 194 -4.44 -0.09 -0.66
CA TRP A 194 -5.28 -0.42 0.47
C TRP A 194 -4.53 -1.33 1.44
N LEU A 195 -4.36 -0.87 2.64
CA LEU A 195 -3.85 -1.64 3.77
C LEU A 195 -4.98 -1.87 4.76
N SER A 196 -5.14 -3.09 5.22
CA SER A 196 -6.09 -3.41 6.27
C SER A 196 -5.55 -4.47 7.22
N TYR A 197 -5.99 -4.39 8.46
CA TYR A 197 -5.71 -5.31 9.53
C TYR A 197 -7.04 -5.82 10.09
N SER A 198 -7.14 -7.11 10.34
CA SER A 198 -8.28 -7.71 11.06
C SER A 198 -7.75 -8.70 12.10
N ASP A 199 -8.30 -8.63 13.26
CA ASP A 199 -8.11 -9.60 14.33
C ASP A 199 -8.88 -10.90 14.05
#